data_38deb543bb490fa470dbec200cbc6d98
#
_entry.id   38deb543bb490fa470dbec200cbc6d98
#
_cell.length_a   1.000
_cell.length_b   1.000
_cell.length_c   1.000
_cell.angle_alpha   90.00
_cell.angle_beta   90.00
_cell.angle_gamma   90.00
#
_symmetry.space_group_name_H-M   'P 1'
#
loop_
_entity.id
_entity.type
_entity.pdbx_description
1 polymer ?
#
loop_
_entity_poly.entity_id
_entity_poly.type
_entity_poly.pdbx_seq_one_letter_code
_entity_poly.pdbx_strand_id
1 'polypeptide(L)'
;MVNLLRKTTEFFIYSNIYVSLCVVALCQSTVMILGSNQSSILPFVFFSTLFIYNFQRLIRFNPNKMQPAHLNWMKKHRKFILSITFISMFLSIYFAVNLSLTVLLFLIPASFISFLYPLQLFPFGSKKISMRELPYLKIFLIALVWSIVSVVLVVEENDMLLTLDALLLFLARFCFVIAITIPFDIRDLKYDDFSLKTIPQMWGEEQAKMIALYSLAAFELLSIVHFFIGGFSLSVLVALLLCSVFTAILIFKTSQEKNTFFFSFWIEGASILMLLLIFVIPLAFGIFVP
;
A
#
# COMPACT_ATOMS: atom_id res chain seq x y z
N MET A 1 28.70 5.68 -10.37
CA MET A 1 27.95 4.97 -9.30
C MET A 1 26.60 5.62 -9.02
N VAL A 2 26.52 6.90 -8.68
CA VAL A 2 25.24 7.62 -8.37
C VAL A 2 24.20 7.54 -9.50
N ASN A 3 24.60 7.73 -10.76
CA ASN A 3 23.68 7.64 -11.91
C ASN A 3 23.13 6.22 -12.15
N LEU A 4 23.88 5.18 -11.82
CA LEU A 4 23.42 3.80 -11.95
C LEU A 4 22.40 3.47 -10.86
N LEU A 5 22.70 3.81 -9.61
CA LEU A 5 21.76 3.64 -8.47
C LEU A 5 20.43 4.36 -8.74
N ARG A 6 20.48 5.59 -9.21
CA ARG A 6 19.27 6.36 -9.56
C ARG A 6 18.45 5.68 -10.65
N LYS A 7 19.08 5.23 -11.73
CA LYS A 7 18.39 4.52 -12.83
C LYS A 7 17.77 3.21 -12.37
N THR A 8 18.48 2.46 -11.52
CA THR A 8 17.95 1.21 -10.94
C THR A 8 16.74 1.48 -10.07
N THR A 9 16.80 2.47 -9.20
CA THR A 9 15.66 2.83 -8.32
C THR A 9 14.46 3.34 -9.13
N GLU A 10 14.68 4.19 -10.13
CA GLU A 10 13.65 4.64 -11.07
C GLU A 10 12.98 3.45 -11.80
N PHE A 11 13.78 2.45 -12.19
CA PHE A 11 13.26 1.23 -12.80
C PHE A 11 12.32 0.47 -11.86
N PHE A 12 12.72 0.21 -10.62
CA PHE A 12 11.90 -0.49 -9.63
C PHE A 12 10.61 0.28 -9.30
N ILE A 13 10.67 1.59 -9.16
CA ILE A 13 9.52 2.46 -8.88
C ILE A 13 8.56 2.48 -10.08
N TYR A 14 9.08 2.77 -11.28
CA TYR A 14 8.22 2.97 -12.45
C TYR A 14 7.67 1.67 -13.04
N SER A 15 8.29 0.52 -12.76
CA SER A 15 7.73 -0.79 -13.10
C SER A 15 6.69 -1.33 -12.13
N ASN A 16 6.42 -0.62 -11.03
CA ASN A 16 5.59 -1.04 -9.89
C ASN A 16 6.13 -2.26 -9.10
N ILE A 17 7.36 -2.71 -9.35
CA ILE A 17 8.01 -3.75 -8.54
C ILE A 17 8.14 -3.28 -7.09
N TYR A 18 8.54 -2.02 -6.87
CA TYR A 18 8.75 -1.49 -5.54
C TYR A 18 7.47 -1.46 -4.69
N VAL A 19 6.35 -0.97 -5.24
CA VAL A 19 5.05 -0.99 -4.51
C VAL A 19 4.59 -2.41 -4.22
N SER A 20 4.84 -3.36 -5.14
CA SER A 20 4.52 -4.78 -4.90
C SER A 20 5.32 -5.35 -3.73
N LEU A 21 6.60 -4.99 -3.62
CA LEU A 21 7.44 -5.33 -2.46
C LEU A 21 6.94 -4.66 -1.17
N CYS A 22 6.44 -3.42 -1.23
CA CYS A 22 5.84 -2.74 -0.08
C CYS A 22 4.60 -3.49 0.45
N VAL A 23 3.72 -3.95 -0.44
CA VAL A 23 2.54 -4.73 -0.02
C VAL A 23 2.95 -6.09 0.57
N VAL A 24 3.90 -6.78 -0.05
CA VAL A 24 4.46 -8.04 0.50
C VAL A 24 5.10 -7.79 1.88
N ALA A 25 5.81 -6.70 2.06
CA ALA A 25 6.41 -6.34 3.35
C ALA A 25 5.33 -6.14 4.43
N LEU A 26 4.18 -5.54 4.09
CA LEU A 26 3.06 -5.43 5.01
C LEU A 26 2.43 -6.79 5.34
N CYS A 27 2.30 -7.70 4.37
CA CYS A 27 1.85 -9.07 4.63
C CYS A 27 2.84 -9.79 5.56
N GLN A 28 4.13 -9.75 5.24
CA GLN A 28 5.15 -10.41 6.04
C GLN A 28 5.25 -9.82 7.47
N SER A 29 5.02 -8.51 7.63
CA SER A 29 4.94 -7.91 8.97
C SER A 29 3.77 -8.47 9.78
N THR A 30 2.63 -8.76 9.14
CA THR A 30 1.48 -9.41 9.79
C THR A 30 1.84 -10.85 10.17
N VAL A 31 2.47 -11.62 9.27
CA VAL A 31 2.95 -12.99 9.55
C VAL A 31 3.85 -13.01 10.80
N MET A 32 4.82 -12.08 10.87
CA MET A 32 5.75 -11.99 12.01
C MET A 32 5.05 -11.56 13.31
N ILE A 33 4.08 -10.65 13.24
CA ILE A 33 3.30 -10.22 14.43
C ILE A 33 2.47 -11.40 14.98
N LEU A 34 1.91 -12.23 14.10
CA LEU A 34 1.14 -13.43 14.49
C LEU A 34 2.05 -14.57 15.00
N GLY A 35 3.37 -14.47 14.87
CA GLY A 35 4.30 -15.56 15.20
C GLY A 35 4.15 -16.78 14.27
N SER A 36 3.65 -16.58 13.06
CA SER A 36 3.50 -17.64 12.05
C SER A 36 4.75 -17.76 11.21
N ASN A 37 5.14 -19.01 10.87
CA ASN A 37 6.37 -19.28 10.14
C ASN A 37 6.20 -19.33 8.62
N GLN A 38 4.99 -19.38 8.11
CA GLN A 38 4.72 -19.57 6.67
C GLN A 38 3.56 -18.70 6.19
N SER A 39 3.73 -18.20 4.99
CA SER A 39 2.64 -17.62 4.23
C SER A 39 2.81 -17.98 2.75
N SER A 40 1.92 -18.85 2.27
CA SER A 40 1.83 -19.23 0.85
C SER A 40 1.28 -18.09 -0.01
N ILE A 41 0.69 -17.06 0.63
CA ILE A 41 0.06 -15.90 -0.02
C ILE A 41 1.09 -14.93 -0.63
N LEU A 42 2.31 -14.84 -0.10
CA LEU A 42 3.27 -13.80 -0.47
C LEU A 42 3.60 -13.74 -1.97
N PRO A 43 3.87 -14.86 -2.66
CA PRO A 43 4.09 -14.83 -4.11
C PRO A 43 2.85 -14.37 -4.87
N PHE A 44 1.65 -14.83 -4.45
CA PHE A 44 0.39 -14.37 -5.02
C PHE A 44 0.23 -12.85 -4.86
N VAL A 45 0.44 -12.32 -3.66
CA VAL A 45 0.33 -10.88 -3.37
C VAL A 45 1.32 -10.08 -4.20
N PHE A 46 2.56 -10.54 -4.34
CA PHE A 46 3.54 -9.86 -5.18
C PHE A 46 3.07 -9.74 -6.64
N PHE A 47 2.71 -10.87 -7.26
CA PHE A 47 2.35 -10.89 -8.68
C PHE A 47 0.99 -10.25 -8.95
N SER A 48 -0.01 -10.43 -8.07
CA SER A 48 -1.31 -9.78 -8.22
C SER A 48 -1.22 -8.26 -8.06
N THR A 49 -0.43 -7.76 -7.12
CA THR A 49 -0.17 -6.32 -6.96
C THR A 49 0.55 -5.77 -8.18
N LEU A 50 1.60 -6.45 -8.65
CA LEU A 50 2.36 -6.04 -9.84
C LEU A 50 1.47 -5.99 -11.09
N PHE A 51 0.59 -6.98 -11.25
CA PHE A 51 -0.39 -7.02 -12.33
C PHE A 51 -1.36 -5.85 -12.24
N ILE A 52 -2.05 -5.69 -11.10
CA ILE A 52 -3.10 -4.68 -10.92
C ILE A 52 -2.56 -3.26 -11.10
N TYR A 53 -1.41 -2.93 -10.51
CA TYR A 53 -0.84 -1.59 -10.65
C TYR A 53 -0.44 -1.26 -12.10
N ASN A 54 0.16 -2.22 -12.80
CA ASN A 54 0.49 -2.02 -14.22
C ASN A 54 -0.76 -1.99 -15.11
N PHE A 55 -1.76 -2.84 -14.86
CA PHE A 55 -3.04 -2.84 -15.54
C PHE A 55 -3.77 -1.50 -15.38
N GLN A 56 -3.92 -1.01 -14.14
CA GLN A 56 -4.53 0.29 -13.86
C GLN A 56 -3.79 1.44 -14.56
N ARG A 57 -2.47 1.37 -14.60
CA ARG A 57 -1.63 2.37 -15.27
C ARG A 57 -1.80 2.36 -16.79
N LEU A 58 -1.91 1.18 -17.38
CA LEU A 58 -2.14 1.03 -18.83
C LEU A 58 -3.52 1.54 -19.25
N ILE A 59 -4.58 1.21 -18.50
CA ILE A 59 -5.95 1.68 -18.78
C ILE A 59 -6.05 3.21 -18.64
N ARG A 60 -5.39 3.77 -17.61
CA ARG A 60 -5.48 5.20 -17.28
C ARG A 60 -4.39 6.04 -17.91
N PHE A 61 -3.75 5.53 -18.96
CA PHE A 61 -2.69 6.26 -19.64
C PHE A 61 -3.22 7.58 -20.24
N ASN A 62 -2.92 8.70 -19.57
CA ASN A 62 -3.22 10.05 -20.04
C ASN A 62 -1.96 10.92 -19.92
N PRO A 63 -1.32 11.28 -21.06
CA PRO A 63 -0.09 12.08 -21.06
C PRO A 63 -0.19 13.40 -20.32
N ASN A 64 -1.38 14.03 -20.32
CA ASN A 64 -1.60 15.34 -19.71
C ASN A 64 -1.74 15.28 -18.17
N LYS A 65 -1.94 14.09 -17.60
CA LYS A 65 -2.09 13.85 -16.15
C LYS A 65 -0.90 13.11 -15.54
N MET A 66 0.24 13.08 -16.22
CA MET A 66 1.44 12.38 -15.76
C MET A 66 2.64 13.32 -15.68
N GLN A 67 3.49 13.08 -14.68
CA GLN A 67 4.78 13.77 -14.62
C GLN A 67 5.65 13.43 -15.84
N PRO A 68 6.35 14.42 -16.44
CA PRO A 68 7.09 14.21 -17.69
C PRO A 68 8.13 13.09 -17.63
N ALA A 69 8.87 12.97 -16.53
CA ALA A 69 9.89 11.93 -16.36
C ALA A 69 9.26 10.52 -16.40
N HIS A 70 8.16 10.31 -15.70
CA HIS A 70 7.43 9.05 -15.67
C HIS A 70 6.81 8.74 -17.04
N LEU A 71 6.20 9.73 -17.70
CA LEU A 71 5.63 9.57 -19.04
C LEU A 71 6.69 9.13 -20.06
N ASN A 72 7.86 9.78 -20.06
CA ASN A 72 8.96 9.45 -20.97
C ASN A 72 9.50 8.03 -20.70
N TRP A 73 9.62 7.65 -19.44
CA TRP A 73 10.03 6.31 -19.06
C TRP A 73 9.01 5.26 -19.56
N MET A 74 7.72 5.47 -19.35
CA MET A 74 6.66 4.58 -19.81
C MET A 74 6.64 4.42 -21.35
N LYS A 75 6.77 5.53 -22.10
CA LYS A 75 6.86 5.48 -23.56
C LYS A 75 8.04 4.63 -24.03
N LYS A 76 9.22 4.83 -23.42
CA LYS A 76 10.46 4.11 -23.72
C LYS A 76 10.35 2.61 -23.42
N HIS A 77 9.71 2.25 -22.30
CA HIS A 77 9.66 0.87 -21.78
C HIS A 77 8.29 0.20 -21.98
N ARG A 78 7.47 0.68 -22.93
CA ARG A 78 6.09 0.19 -23.14
C ARG A 78 6.00 -1.33 -23.33
N LYS A 79 6.89 -1.91 -24.15
CA LYS A 79 6.92 -3.36 -24.40
C LYS A 79 7.21 -4.13 -23.09
N PHE A 80 8.18 -3.65 -22.32
CA PHE A 80 8.52 -4.25 -21.03
C PHE A 80 7.34 -4.19 -20.04
N ILE A 81 6.64 -3.04 -19.93
CA ILE A 81 5.45 -2.89 -19.06
C ILE A 81 4.35 -3.87 -19.47
N LEU A 82 4.07 -4.01 -20.77
CA LEU A 82 3.10 -4.97 -21.28
C LEU A 82 3.53 -6.41 -20.94
N SER A 83 4.78 -6.79 -21.19
CA SER A 83 5.28 -8.14 -20.89
C SER A 83 5.19 -8.46 -19.40
N ILE A 84 5.66 -7.55 -18.52
CA ILE A 84 5.59 -7.78 -17.07
C ILE A 84 4.15 -7.85 -16.57
N THR A 85 3.22 -7.09 -17.17
CA THR A 85 1.79 -7.16 -16.83
C THR A 85 1.21 -8.53 -17.17
N PHE A 86 1.48 -9.06 -18.38
CA PHE A 86 1.01 -10.38 -18.77
C PHE A 86 1.66 -11.49 -17.92
N ILE A 87 2.97 -11.45 -17.72
CA ILE A 87 3.69 -12.44 -16.91
C ILE A 87 3.15 -12.44 -15.48
N SER A 88 2.97 -11.26 -14.87
CA SER A 88 2.45 -11.16 -13.49
C SER A 88 0.99 -11.60 -13.39
N MET A 89 0.16 -11.41 -14.44
CA MET A 89 -1.18 -11.96 -14.50
C MET A 89 -1.16 -13.50 -14.45
N PHE A 90 -0.39 -14.13 -15.30
CA PHE A 90 -0.31 -15.61 -15.33
C PHE A 90 0.27 -16.17 -14.03
N LEU A 91 1.30 -15.54 -13.47
CA LEU A 91 1.88 -15.97 -12.20
C LEU A 91 0.92 -15.75 -11.02
N SER A 92 0.14 -14.66 -11.02
CA SER A 92 -0.89 -14.46 -9.98
C SER A 92 -1.97 -15.55 -10.04
N ILE A 93 -2.41 -15.96 -11.23
CA ILE A 93 -3.37 -17.06 -11.40
C ILE A 93 -2.73 -18.39 -10.94
N TYR A 94 -1.48 -18.65 -11.33
CA TYR A 94 -0.76 -19.86 -10.93
C TYR A 94 -0.67 -19.99 -9.40
N PHE A 95 -0.29 -18.92 -8.69
CA PHE A 95 -0.23 -18.93 -7.23
C PHE A 95 -1.62 -18.94 -6.58
N ALA A 96 -2.63 -18.32 -7.21
CA ALA A 96 -4.01 -18.34 -6.70
C ALA A 96 -4.60 -19.76 -6.62
N VAL A 97 -4.25 -20.66 -7.56
CA VAL A 97 -4.74 -22.05 -7.56
C VAL A 97 -4.29 -22.83 -6.33
N ASN A 98 -3.19 -22.42 -5.68
CA ASN A 98 -2.67 -23.06 -4.47
C ASN A 98 -3.23 -22.48 -3.16
N LEU A 99 -4.06 -21.43 -3.24
CA LEU A 99 -4.69 -20.82 -2.06
C LEU A 99 -5.96 -21.59 -1.67
N SER A 100 -6.31 -21.55 -0.39
CA SER A 100 -7.56 -22.12 0.10
C SER A 100 -8.77 -21.42 -0.51
N LEU A 101 -9.89 -22.12 -0.62
CA LEU A 101 -11.14 -21.56 -1.12
C LEU A 101 -11.59 -20.36 -0.26
N THR A 102 -11.39 -20.44 1.05
CA THR A 102 -11.75 -19.37 1.99
C THR A 102 -10.93 -18.10 1.75
N VAL A 103 -9.60 -18.20 1.58
CA VAL A 103 -8.75 -17.08 1.19
C VAL A 103 -9.22 -16.47 -0.13
N LEU A 104 -9.57 -17.30 -1.14
CA LEU A 104 -10.08 -16.81 -2.43
C LEU A 104 -11.41 -16.07 -2.27
N LEU A 105 -12.32 -16.53 -1.40
CA LEU A 105 -13.58 -15.83 -1.12
C LEU A 105 -13.35 -14.47 -0.49
N PHE A 106 -12.43 -14.35 0.49
CA PHE A 106 -12.07 -13.07 1.08
C PHE A 106 -11.31 -12.13 0.13
N LEU A 107 -10.68 -12.68 -0.91
CA LEU A 107 -10.04 -11.89 -1.97
C LEU A 107 -11.04 -11.23 -2.93
N ILE A 108 -12.28 -11.76 -3.07
CA ILE A 108 -13.28 -11.24 -4.03
C ILE A 108 -13.51 -9.73 -3.86
N PRO A 109 -13.80 -9.17 -2.67
CA PRO A 109 -14.04 -7.73 -2.52
C PRO A 109 -12.83 -6.89 -2.95
N ALA A 110 -11.63 -7.27 -2.54
CA ALA A 110 -10.40 -6.56 -2.90
C ALA A 110 -10.13 -6.61 -4.41
N SER A 111 -10.33 -7.76 -5.04
CA SER A 111 -10.21 -7.94 -6.49
C SER A 111 -11.23 -7.09 -7.24
N PHE A 112 -12.50 -7.14 -6.84
CA PHE A 112 -13.59 -6.37 -7.44
C PHE A 112 -13.30 -4.88 -7.41
N ILE A 113 -12.94 -4.35 -6.24
CA ILE A 113 -12.55 -2.95 -6.10
C ILE A 113 -11.34 -2.64 -7.00
N SER A 114 -10.29 -3.44 -6.97
CA SER A 114 -9.04 -3.20 -7.70
C SER A 114 -9.22 -3.19 -9.22
N PHE A 115 -10.07 -4.07 -9.77
CA PHE A 115 -10.40 -4.12 -11.20
C PHE A 115 -11.30 -2.96 -11.61
N LEU A 116 -12.32 -2.63 -10.83
CA LEU A 116 -13.26 -1.55 -11.17
C LEU A 116 -12.67 -0.15 -10.93
N TYR A 117 -11.65 -0.06 -10.08
CA TYR A 117 -11.05 1.21 -9.68
C TYR A 117 -10.65 2.13 -10.85
N PRO A 118 -10.02 1.65 -11.95
CA PRO A 118 -9.64 2.47 -13.09
C PRO A 118 -10.75 2.62 -14.15
N LEU A 119 -11.82 1.78 -14.10
CA LEU A 119 -12.80 1.68 -15.17
C LEU A 119 -13.87 2.76 -15.05
N GLN A 120 -14.15 3.47 -16.15
CA GLN A 120 -15.18 4.50 -16.22
C GLN A 120 -16.57 3.87 -16.41
N LEU A 121 -17.13 3.29 -15.36
CA LEU A 121 -18.40 2.56 -15.40
C LEU A 121 -19.55 3.31 -14.72
N PHE A 122 -19.26 4.24 -13.82
CA PHE A 122 -20.27 4.91 -13.00
C PHE A 122 -20.83 6.15 -13.71
N PRO A 123 -22.16 6.27 -13.90
CA PRO A 123 -22.77 7.45 -14.48
C PRO A 123 -22.66 8.62 -13.50
N PHE A 124 -22.14 9.75 -13.97
CA PHE A 124 -22.05 11.00 -13.19
C PHE A 124 -22.39 12.19 -14.11
N GLY A 125 -23.65 12.64 -14.06
CA GLY A 125 -24.19 13.60 -15.02
C GLY A 125 -24.14 13.06 -16.45
N SER A 126 -23.54 13.81 -17.38
CA SER A 126 -23.38 13.43 -18.80
C SER A 126 -22.15 12.56 -19.10
N LYS A 127 -21.32 12.28 -18.09
CA LYS A 127 -20.07 11.53 -18.26
C LYS A 127 -20.09 10.24 -17.43
N LYS A 128 -19.26 9.27 -17.82
CA LYS A 128 -18.94 8.11 -16.98
C LYS A 128 -17.64 8.38 -16.24
N ILE A 129 -17.62 8.08 -14.94
CA ILE A 129 -16.44 8.22 -14.07
C ILE A 129 -15.99 6.85 -13.56
N SER A 130 -14.76 6.76 -13.12
CA SER A 130 -14.20 5.58 -12.48
C SER A 130 -14.45 5.62 -10.95
N MET A 131 -14.32 4.46 -10.27
CA MET A 131 -14.38 4.39 -8.81
C MET A 131 -13.40 5.35 -8.14
N ARG A 132 -12.21 5.49 -8.71
CA ARG A 132 -11.21 6.45 -8.24
C ARG A 132 -11.69 7.89 -8.27
N GLU A 133 -12.55 8.23 -9.23
CA GLU A 133 -13.06 9.59 -9.43
C GLU A 133 -14.30 9.88 -8.59
N LEU A 134 -14.77 8.91 -7.79
CA LEU A 134 -15.81 9.16 -6.80
C LEU A 134 -15.26 10.05 -5.67
N PRO A 135 -15.95 11.15 -5.34
CA PRO A 135 -15.51 12.07 -4.31
C PRO A 135 -15.29 11.36 -2.96
N TYR A 136 -14.24 11.74 -2.25
CA TYR A 136 -13.86 11.25 -0.91
C TYR A 136 -13.44 9.77 -0.81
N LEU A 137 -13.73 8.92 -1.81
CA LEU A 137 -13.59 7.46 -1.71
C LEU A 137 -12.16 6.94 -2.00
N LYS A 138 -11.37 7.69 -2.76
CA LYS A 138 -10.05 7.26 -3.26
C LYS A 138 -9.16 6.64 -2.17
N ILE A 139 -8.93 7.35 -1.08
CA ILE A 139 -8.03 6.93 0.02
C ILE A 139 -8.59 5.72 0.75
N PHE A 140 -9.90 5.74 1.05
CA PHE A 140 -10.57 4.65 1.77
C PHE A 140 -10.55 3.34 0.99
N LEU A 141 -10.75 3.38 -0.34
CA LEU A 141 -10.69 2.19 -1.18
C LEU A 141 -9.27 1.61 -1.22
N ILE A 142 -8.25 2.46 -1.32
CA ILE A 142 -6.85 2.02 -1.29
C ILE A 142 -6.54 1.38 0.07
N ALA A 143 -6.87 2.06 1.18
CA ALA A 143 -6.63 1.56 2.51
C ALA A 143 -7.37 0.24 2.78
N LEU A 144 -8.62 0.13 2.32
CA LEU A 144 -9.41 -1.09 2.46
C LEU A 144 -8.76 -2.27 1.73
N VAL A 145 -8.41 -2.10 0.44
CA VAL A 145 -7.78 -3.17 -0.36
C VAL A 145 -6.44 -3.60 0.24
N TRP A 146 -5.60 -2.65 0.62
CA TRP A 146 -4.30 -2.97 1.22
C TRP A 146 -4.44 -3.69 2.57
N SER A 147 -5.43 -3.29 3.39
CA SER A 147 -5.68 -3.94 4.68
C SER A 147 -6.27 -5.35 4.51
N ILE A 148 -7.20 -5.56 3.57
CA ILE A 148 -7.69 -6.89 3.24
C ILE A 148 -6.51 -7.78 2.81
N VAL A 149 -5.71 -7.33 1.85
CA VAL A 149 -4.62 -8.14 1.29
C VAL A 149 -3.52 -8.40 2.32
N SER A 150 -3.15 -7.41 3.15
CA SER A 150 -2.02 -7.54 4.07
C SER A 150 -2.37 -8.07 5.45
N VAL A 151 -3.66 -8.12 5.82
CA VAL A 151 -4.10 -8.64 7.12
C VAL A 151 -5.13 -9.75 6.94
N VAL A 152 -6.29 -9.49 6.30
CA VAL A 152 -7.39 -10.46 6.27
C VAL A 152 -6.97 -11.78 5.61
N LEU A 153 -6.26 -11.72 4.47
CA LEU A 153 -5.80 -12.95 3.81
C LEU A 153 -4.75 -13.70 4.64
N VAL A 154 -3.90 -12.99 5.37
CA VAL A 154 -2.85 -13.59 6.22
C VAL A 154 -3.46 -14.25 7.46
N VAL A 155 -4.39 -13.56 8.14
CA VAL A 155 -5.04 -14.12 9.35
C VAL A 155 -5.97 -15.30 9.00
N GLU A 156 -6.60 -15.25 7.80
CA GLU A 156 -7.40 -16.36 7.30
C GLU A 156 -6.55 -17.61 7.01
N GLU A 157 -5.37 -17.44 6.40
CA GLU A 157 -4.43 -18.55 6.16
C GLU A 157 -3.97 -19.23 7.46
N ASN A 158 -4.05 -18.51 8.60
CA ASN A 158 -3.67 -18.99 9.93
C ASN A 158 -4.88 -19.33 10.81
N ASP A 159 -6.09 -19.42 10.27
CA ASP A 159 -7.35 -19.73 10.99
C ASP A 159 -7.67 -18.75 12.15
N MET A 160 -7.23 -17.50 12.04
CA MET A 160 -7.36 -16.46 13.09
C MET A 160 -8.36 -15.36 12.74
N LEU A 161 -9.20 -15.52 11.71
CA LEU A 161 -10.00 -14.41 11.15
C LEU A 161 -10.98 -13.77 12.14
N LEU A 162 -11.60 -14.54 13.01
CA LEU A 162 -12.61 -14.06 13.97
C LEU A 162 -12.02 -13.71 15.35
N THR A 163 -10.74 -13.37 15.39
CA THR A 163 -10.08 -12.97 16.64
C THR A 163 -10.06 -11.47 16.83
N LEU A 164 -9.92 -11.02 18.07
CA LEU A 164 -9.70 -9.62 18.40
C LEU A 164 -8.36 -9.12 17.83
N ASP A 165 -7.35 -9.99 17.79
CA ASP A 165 -6.04 -9.70 17.17
C ASP A 165 -6.20 -9.36 15.69
N ALA A 166 -6.96 -10.15 14.93
CA ALA A 166 -7.25 -9.89 13.52
C ALA A 166 -7.94 -8.55 13.31
N LEU A 167 -8.93 -8.21 14.15
CA LEU A 167 -9.64 -6.94 14.07
C LEU A 167 -8.71 -5.75 14.35
N LEU A 168 -7.91 -5.82 15.43
CA LEU A 168 -6.98 -4.75 15.79
C LEU A 168 -5.89 -4.55 14.74
N LEU A 169 -5.34 -5.66 14.21
CA LEU A 169 -4.37 -5.61 13.10
C LEU A 169 -4.98 -4.98 11.85
N PHE A 170 -6.21 -5.34 11.50
CA PHE A 170 -6.89 -4.77 10.33
C PHE A 170 -7.12 -3.27 10.49
N LEU A 171 -7.68 -2.83 11.63
CA LEU A 171 -7.93 -1.41 11.88
C LEU A 171 -6.63 -0.59 11.96
N ALA A 172 -5.61 -1.12 12.61
CA ALA A 172 -4.30 -0.49 12.66
C ALA A 172 -3.70 -0.36 11.25
N ARG A 173 -3.73 -1.43 10.44
CA ARG A 173 -3.25 -1.40 9.05
C ARG A 173 -4.01 -0.38 8.21
N PHE A 174 -5.33 -0.32 8.36
CA PHE A 174 -6.17 0.63 7.67
C PHE A 174 -5.77 2.08 7.97
N CYS A 175 -5.57 2.40 9.25
CA CYS A 175 -5.09 3.72 9.68
C CYS A 175 -3.68 4.02 9.14
N PHE A 176 -2.76 3.06 9.19
CA PHE A 176 -1.41 3.24 8.64
C PHE A 176 -1.43 3.52 7.14
N VAL A 177 -2.22 2.76 6.37
CA VAL A 177 -2.31 2.96 4.91
C VAL A 177 -2.97 4.30 4.56
N ILE A 178 -3.98 4.75 5.31
CA ILE A 178 -4.52 6.11 5.16
C ILE A 178 -3.40 7.14 5.35
N ALA A 179 -2.63 7.01 6.43
CA ALA A 179 -1.56 7.96 6.77
C ALA A 179 -0.52 8.08 5.65
N ILE A 180 -0.07 6.97 5.05
CA ILE A 180 0.92 6.99 3.96
C ILE A 180 0.32 7.32 2.59
N THR A 181 -1.01 7.24 2.42
CA THR A 181 -1.67 7.54 1.13
C THR A 181 -1.99 9.02 0.96
N ILE A 182 -2.34 9.75 2.03
CA ILE A 182 -2.63 11.20 1.98
C ILE A 182 -1.48 12.02 1.35
N PRO A 183 -0.20 11.78 1.65
CA PRO A 183 0.92 12.44 0.96
C PRO A 183 0.88 12.35 -0.56
N PHE A 184 0.41 11.24 -1.13
CA PHE A 184 0.28 11.11 -2.58
C PHE A 184 -0.82 12.02 -3.15
N ASP A 185 -1.91 12.26 -2.40
CA ASP A 185 -2.93 13.22 -2.81
C ASP A 185 -2.40 14.67 -2.78
N ILE A 186 -1.50 15.00 -1.83
CA ILE A 186 -0.81 16.29 -1.81
C ILE A 186 0.08 16.44 -3.05
N ARG A 187 0.83 15.40 -3.42
CA ARG A 187 1.63 15.38 -4.66
C ARG A 187 0.79 15.60 -5.90
N ASP A 188 -0.37 14.96 -5.94
CA ASP A 188 -1.22 14.87 -7.13
C ASP A 188 -2.17 16.06 -7.28
N LEU A 189 -2.19 17.04 -6.36
CA LEU A 189 -3.02 18.24 -6.40
C LEU A 189 -2.97 18.98 -7.74
N LYS A 190 -1.81 18.98 -8.41
CA LYS A 190 -1.61 19.65 -9.73
C LYS A 190 -2.20 18.87 -10.90
N TYR A 191 -2.48 17.58 -10.74
CA TYR A 191 -2.87 16.65 -11.79
C TYR A 191 -4.29 16.10 -11.63
N ASP A 192 -4.76 16.01 -10.40
CA ASP A 192 -6.07 15.47 -10.07
C ASP A 192 -7.17 16.51 -10.33
N ASP A 193 -8.28 16.06 -10.95
CA ASP A 193 -9.45 16.89 -11.18
C ASP A 193 -10.07 17.36 -9.87
N PHE A 194 -10.51 18.61 -9.80
CA PHE A 194 -11.08 19.20 -8.58
C PHE A 194 -12.39 18.51 -8.13
N SER A 195 -13.07 17.83 -9.06
CA SER A 195 -14.26 17.04 -8.76
C SER A 195 -14.02 15.86 -7.83
N LEU A 196 -12.77 15.41 -7.67
CA LEU A 196 -12.37 14.31 -6.78
C LEU A 196 -12.58 14.65 -5.30
N LYS A 197 -12.54 15.92 -4.95
CA LYS A 197 -12.67 16.41 -3.57
C LYS A 197 -11.76 15.62 -2.62
N THR A 198 -10.50 15.46 -3.01
CA THR A 198 -9.49 14.83 -2.15
C THR A 198 -9.27 15.66 -0.88
N ILE A 199 -8.75 15.02 0.17
CA ILE A 199 -8.50 15.71 1.46
C ILE A 199 -7.74 17.03 1.26
N PRO A 200 -6.59 17.07 0.53
CA PRO A 200 -5.88 18.34 0.34
C PRO A 200 -6.60 19.34 -0.59
N GLN A 201 -7.47 18.88 -1.50
CA GLN A 201 -8.30 19.78 -2.30
C GLN A 201 -9.35 20.52 -1.47
N MET A 202 -9.90 19.84 -0.45
CA MET A 202 -10.97 20.39 0.38
C MET A 202 -10.45 21.22 1.54
N TRP A 203 -9.37 20.80 2.19
CA TRP A 203 -8.89 21.41 3.43
C TRP A 203 -7.48 21.98 3.34
N GLY A 204 -6.84 21.89 2.18
CA GLY A 204 -5.46 22.37 1.98
C GLY A 204 -4.39 21.38 2.44
N GLU A 205 -3.16 21.70 2.11
CA GLU A 205 -2.01 20.82 2.32
C GLU A 205 -1.72 20.58 3.81
N GLU A 206 -1.73 21.62 4.63
CA GLU A 206 -1.40 21.52 6.06
C GLU A 206 -2.44 20.70 6.83
N GLN A 207 -3.74 20.91 6.56
CA GLN A 207 -4.78 20.11 7.19
C GLN A 207 -4.73 18.64 6.74
N ALA A 208 -4.38 18.39 5.48
CA ALA A 208 -4.18 17.04 4.98
C ALA A 208 -3.03 16.33 5.71
N LYS A 209 -1.90 17.01 5.98
CA LYS A 209 -0.81 16.46 6.80
C LYS A 209 -1.28 16.14 8.21
N MET A 210 -2.06 17.02 8.83
CA MET A 210 -2.59 16.78 10.18
C MET A 210 -3.52 15.56 10.21
N ILE A 211 -4.39 15.38 9.21
CA ILE A 211 -5.25 14.18 9.11
C ILE A 211 -4.40 12.91 8.93
N ALA A 212 -3.34 12.96 8.14
CA ALA A 212 -2.41 11.84 8.01
C ALA A 212 -1.72 11.50 9.34
N LEU A 213 -1.28 12.52 10.10
CA LEU A 213 -0.68 12.35 11.43
C LEU A 213 -1.70 11.80 12.46
N TYR A 214 -2.96 12.25 12.43
CA TYR A 214 -4.02 11.67 13.28
C TYR A 214 -4.30 10.21 12.93
N SER A 215 -4.30 9.85 11.65
CA SER A 215 -4.43 8.45 11.24
C SER A 215 -3.24 7.61 11.71
N LEU A 216 -2.04 8.15 11.68
CA LEU A 216 -0.85 7.48 12.23
C LEU A 216 -0.89 7.36 13.75
N ALA A 217 -1.39 8.36 14.45
CA ALA A 217 -1.62 8.29 15.89
C ALA A 217 -2.69 7.24 16.26
N ALA A 218 -3.75 7.12 15.46
CA ALA A 218 -4.75 6.06 15.62
C ALA A 218 -4.13 4.66 15.40
N PHE A 219 -3.24 4.49 14.39
CA PHE A 219 -2.46 3.27 14.21
C PHE A 219 -1.67 2.91 15.46
N GLU A 220 -0.96 3.87 16.05
CA GLU A 220 -0.18 3.64 17.28
C GLU A 220 -1.06 3.32 18.48
N LEU A 221 -2.16 4.03 18.66
CA LEU A 221 -3.10 3.75 19.74
C LEU A 221 -3.64 2.32 19.67
N LEU A 222 -4.03 1.87 18.46
CA LEU A 222 -4.50 0.50 18.23
C LEU A 222 -3.37 -0.51 18.50
N SER A 223 -2.13 -0.21 18.11
CA SER A 223 -0.97 -1.06 18.38
C SER A 223 -0.67 -1.15 19.88
N ILE A 224 -0.77 -0.05 20.63
CA ILE A 224 -0.62 -0.03 22.09
C ILE A 224 -1.72 -0.89 22.74
N VAL A 225 -2.99 -0.71 22.33
CA VAL A 225 -4.09 -1.55 22.84
C VAL A 225 -3.82 -3.03 22.55
N HIS A 226 -3.39 -3.35 21.33
CA HIS A 226 -3.08 -4.72 20.94
C HIS A 226 -1.94 -5.33 21.77
N PHE A 227 -0.90 -4.55 22.09
CA PHE A 227 0.17 -4.98 23.01
C PHE A 227 -0.36 -5.28 24.40
N PHE A 228 -1.22 -4.42 25.00
CA PHE A 228 -1.73 -4.62 26.35
C PHE A 228 -2.66 -5.82 26.50
N ILE A 229 -3.32 -6.25 25.44
CA ILE A 229 -4.10 -7.52 25.44
C ILE A 229 -3.24 -8.77 25.16
N GLY A 230 -1.91 -8.60 25.00
CA GLY A 230 -0.98 -9.70 24.81
C GLY A 230 -0.80 -10.17 23.37
N GLY A 231 -1.23 -9.36 22.38
CA GLY A 231 -1.17 -9.72 20.96
C GLY A 231 0.24 -9.82 20.37
N PHE A 232 1.23 -9.14 20.97
CA PHE A 232 2.65 -9.22 20.57
C PHE A 232 3.60 -8.69 21.65
N SER A 233 4.91 -8.89 21.47
CA SER A 233 5.94 -8.51 22.42
C SER A 233 6.24 -7.00 22.45
N LEU A 234 6.86 -6.53 23.56
CA LEU A 234 7.32 -5.13 23.68
C LEU A 234 8.29 -4.74 22.56
N SER A 235 9.14 -5.64 22.08
CA SER A 235 10.07 -5.37 20.99
C SER A 235 9.36 -5.05 19.67
N VAL A 236 8.24 -5.72 19.38
CA VAL A 236 7.39 -5.40 18.23
C VAL A 236 6.72 -4.04 18.42
N LEU A 237 6.21 -3.70 19.61
CA LEU A 237 5.65 -2.37 19.86
C LEU A 237 6.70 -1.27 19.62
N VAL A 238 7.92 -1.45 20.12
CA VAL A 238 9.03 -0.50 19.89
C VAL A 238 9.33 -0.36 18.39
N ALA A 239 9.31 -1.46 17.63
CA ALA A 239 9.50 -1.43 16.18
C ALA A 239 8.42 -0.61 15.47
N LEU A 240 7.15 -0.78 15.84
CA LEU A 240 6.02 -0.02 15.28
C LEU A 240 6.12 1.46 15.65
N LEU A 241 6.44 1.81 16.89
CA LEU A 241 6.66 3.19 17.32
C LEU A 241 7.78 3.89 16.53
N LEU A 242 8.92 3.22 16.33
CA LEU A 242 10.02 3.78 15.53
C LEU A 242 9.62 3.97 14.05
N CYS A 243 8.87 3.02 13.47
CA CYS A 243 8.31 3.15 12.14
C CYS A 243 7.39 4.38 12.04
N SER A 244 6.52 4.58 13.03
CA SER A 244 5.61 5.72 13.07
C SER A 244 6.32 7.04 13.21
N VAL A 245 7.31 7.15 14.08
CA VAL A 245 8.12 8.37 14.20
C VAL A 245 8.78 8.73 12.87
N PHE A 246 9.39 7.75 12.20
CA PHE A 246 9.98 7.97 10.88
C PHE A 246 8.93 8.40 9.84
N THR A 247 7.79 7.72 9.80
CA THR A 247 6.69 8.03 8.89
C THR A 247 6.11 9.42 9.16
N ALA A 248 5.95 9.81 10.44
CA ALA A 248 5.50 11.15 10.82
C ALA A 248 6.44 12.26 10.31
N ILE A 249 7.76 12.04 10.43
CA ILE A 249 8.77 12.98 9.90
C ILE A 249 8.61 13.12 8.38
N LEU A 250 8.37 12.04 7.66
CA LEU A 250 8.16 12.08 6.20
C LEU A 250 6.86 12.81 5.85
N ILE A 251 5.75 12.53 6.56
CA ILE A 251 4.46 13.20 6.36
C ILE A 251 4.62 14.72 6.59
N PHE A 252 5.28 15.11 7.68
CA PHE A 252 5.53 16.52 7.98
C PHE A 252 6.35 17.23 6.88
N LYS A 253 7.33 16.53 6.30
CA LYS A 253 8.18 17.04 5.20
C LYS A 253 7.52 17.00 3.82
N THR A 254 6.30 16.47 3.70
CA THR A 254 5.57 16.40 2.44
C THR A 254 5.24 17.79 1.91
N SER A 255 5.41 18.00 0.60
CA SER A 255 4.92 19.20 -0.11
C SER A 255 4.76 18.87 -1.59
N GLN A 256 3.93 19.66 -2.30
CA GLN A 256 3.74 19.52 -3.76
C GLN A 256 5.03 19.69 -4.58
N GLU A 257 6.07 20.30 -4.01
CA GLU A 257 7.36 20.53 -4.68
C GLU A 257 8.31 19.34 -4.58
N LYS A 258 8.02 18.38 -3.68
CA LYS A 258 8.84 17.17 -3.55
C LYS A 258 8.79 16.34 -4.83
N ASN A 259 9.95 15.77 -5.18
CA ASN A 259 10.05 14.90 -6.36
C ASN A 259 9.32 13.57 -6.16
N THR A 260 9.02 12.88 -7.25
CA THR A 260 8.35 11.57 -7.24
C THR A 260 9.07 10.55 -6.38
N PHE A 261 10.40 10.59 -6.33
CA PHE A 261 11.22 9.68 -5.53
C PHE A 261 10.90 9.79 -4.04
N PHE A 262 10.66 11.01 -3.51
CA PHE A 262 10.29 11.20 -2.12
C PHE A 262 9.03 10.40 -1.75
N PHE A 263 8.02 10.44 -2.58
CA PHE A 263 6.76 9.72 -2.33
C PHE A 263 6.89 8.22 -2.58
N SER A 264 7.34 7.86 -3.78
CA SER A 264 7.34 6.46 -4.23
C SER A 264 8.47 5.62 -3.66
N PHE A 265 9.47 6.22 -3.00
CA PHE A 265 10.52 5.47 -2.31
C PHE A 265 10.42 5.63 -0.80
N TRP A 266 10.37 6.85 -0.27
CA TRP A 266 10.40 7.06 1.17
C TRP A 266 9.04 6.86 1.84
N ILE A 267 7.98 7.50 1.34
CA ILE A 267 6.64 7.38 1.95
C ILE A 267 6.13 5.93 1.79
N GLU A 268 6.15 5.39 0.58
CA GLU A 268 5.70 4.02 0.31
C GLU A 268 6.60 2.98 0.98
N GLY A 269 7.93 3.26 1.03
CA GLY A 269 8.94 2.46 1.70
C GLY A 269 8.82 2.38 3.22
N ALA A 270 8.00 3.21 3.87
CA ALA A 270 7.64 3.04 5.27
C ALA A 270 7.06 1.63 5.57
N SER A 271 6.42 1.02 4.57
CA SER A 271 5.95 -0.37 4.63
C SER A 271 7.09 -1.38 4.75
N ILE A 272 8.16 -1.18 3.99
CA ILE A 272 9.38 -2.04 4.06
C ILE A 272 10.12 -1.75 5.36
N LEU A 273 10.19 -0.49 5.78
CA LEU A 273 10.81 -0.12 7.05
C LEU A 273 10.09 -0.78 8.23
N MET A 274 8.76 -0.84 8.22
CA MET A 274 7.97 -1.54 9.25
C MET A 274 8.43 -3.00 9.37
N LEU A 275 8.51 -3.73 8.26
CA LEU A 275 8.98 -5.12 8.25
C LEU A 275 10.42 -5.24 8.80
N LEU A 276 11.33 -4.38 8.32
CA LEU A 276 12.73 -4.41 8.75
C LEU A 276 12.87 -4.17 10.26
N LEU A 277 12.12 -3.22 10.81
CA LEU A 277 12.17 -2.93 12.25
C LEU A 277 11.56 -4.08 13.07
N ILE A 278 10.44 -4.67 12.63
CA ILE A 278 9.84 -5.85 13.29
C ILE A 278 10.80 -7.05 13.25
N PHE A 279 11.63 -7.17 12.23
CA PHE A 279 12.65 -8.23 12.16
C PHE A 279 13.86 -7.92 13.03
N VAL A 280 14.44 -6.72 12.94
CA VAL A 280 15.73 -6.38 13.56
C VAL A 280 15.60 -6.11 15.07
N ILE A 281 14.56 -5.42 15.52
CA ILE A 281 14.44 -5.01 16.92
C ILE A 281 14.26 -6.21 17.87
N PRO A 282 13.37 -7.19 17.62
CA PRO A 282 13.29 -8.39 18.45
C PRO A 282 14.61 -9.16 18.53
N LEU A 283 15.35 -9.27 17.42
CA LEU A 283 16.67 -9.89 17.41
C LEU A 283 17.67 -9.17 18.35
N ALA A 284 17.65 -7.84 18.38
CA ALA A 284 18.49 -7.04 19.30
C ALA A 284 18.10 -7.25 20.77
N PHE A 285 16.87 -7.61 21.07
CA PHE A 285 16.39 -7.99 22.41
C PHE A 285 16.63 -9.48 22.74
N GLY A 286 17.29 -10.24 21.86
CA GLY A 286 17.53 -11.68 22.04
C GLY A 286 16.27 -12.54 21.87
N ILE A 287 15.22 -11.99 21.29
CA ILE A 287 13.95 -12.68 21.02
C ILE A 287 14.00 -13.13 19.56
N PHE A 288 14.10 -14.43 19.34
CA PHE A 288 13.92 -15.01 18.02
C PHE A 288 12.45 -14.87 17.63
N VAL A 289 12.17 -14.07 16.62
CA VAL A 289 10.88 -14.08 15.94
C VAL A 289 10.97 -15.20 14.90
N PRO A 290 10.14 -16.23 14.98
CA PRO A 290 10.20 -17.35 14.04
C PRO A 290 9.91 -16.95 12.60
#